data_e23c74a7999f3c477ce3c77609c49b9c
#
_entry.id   e23c74a7999f3c477ce3c77609c49b9c
#
_cell.length_a   1.000
_cell.length_b   1.000
_cell.length_c   1.000
_cell.angle_alpha   90.00
_cell.angle_beta   90.00
_cell.angle_gamma   90.00
#
_symmetry.space_group_name_H-M   'P 1'
#
loop_
_entity.id
_entity.type
_entity.pdbx_description
1 polymer ?
#
loop_
_entity_poly.entity_id
_entity_poly.type
_entity_poly.pdbx_seq_one_letter_code
_entity_poly.pdbx_strand_id
1 'polypeptide(L)'
;MVGNIGILYEDPYILVCRKPAGVPVQSANARVKDMVSILKLYLLEESGKPGEPYLGVVHRLDQPVQGVIVFAKTKQAAANLSSQIADRKGSGQVVKRYCAVVRRNADVYKETETAAEYQELTDYLQRDRRTNTSYIVPKGTKGAKESKLRYAILEETEDLSPVSYTHLTLPTIA
;
A
#
# COMPACT_ATOMS: atom_id res chain seq x y z
N MET A 1 16.10 10.45 -11.41
CA MET A 1 15.43 10.65 -10.11
C MET A 1 14.78 12.02 -10.13
N VAL A 2 13.52 12.12 -9.79
CA VAL A 2 12.78 13.39 -9.73
C VAL A 2 12.61 13.77 -8.25
N GLY A 3 13.38 14.70 -7.78
CA GLY A 3 13.55 14.89 -6.34
C GLY A 3 14.12 13.61 -5.70
N ASN A 4 13.47 13.12 -4.63
CA ASN A 4 13.82 11.84 -3.99
C ASN A 4 13.02 10.64 -4.54
N ILE A 5 12.22 10.82 -5.61
CA ILE A 5 11.37 9.79 -6.19
C ILE A 5 12.16 9.05 -7.27
N GLY A 6 12.28 7.74 -7.14
CA GLY A 6 12.85 6.88 -8.17
C GLY A 6 11.79 6.45 -9.17
N ILE A 7 11.94 6.81 -10.45
CA ILE A 7 11.11 6.26 -11.53
C ILE A 7 11.68 4.89 -11.86
N LEU A 8 10.83 3.86 -11.80
CA LEU A 8 11.17 2.46 -12.06
C LEU A 8 10.74 2.02 -13.46
N TYR A 9 9.61 2.54 -13.92
CA TYR A 9 9.08 2.27 -15.25
C TYR A 9 8.15 3.40 -15.68
N GLU A 10 8.16 3.72 -16.96
CA GLU A 10 7.26 4.69 -17.57
C GLU A 10 6.91 4.28 -18.99
N ASP A 11 5.62 4.43 -19.32
CA ASP A 11 5.11 4.31 -20.68
C ASP A 11 4.02 5.40 -20.93
N PRO A 12 3.32 5.42 -22.08
CA PRO A 12 2.25 6.39 -22.33
C PRO A 12 1.07 6.29 -21.37
N TYR A 13 0.89 5.19 -20.63
CA TYR A 13 -0.30 4.89 -19.85
C TYR A 13 -0.08 4.89 -18.36
N ILE A 14 1.11 4.45 -17.91
CA ILE A 14 1.44 4.32 -16.49
C ILE A 14 2.80 4.90 -16.15
N LEU A 15 2.96 5.24 -14.87
CA LEU A 15 4.21 5.66 -14.26
C LEU A 15 4.39 4.87 -12.97
N VAL A 16 5.46 4.08 -12.88
CA VAL A 16 5.79 3.27 -11.71
C VAL A 16 6.96 3.91 -10.97
N CYS A 17 6.78 4.18 -9.70
CA CYS A 17 7.75 4.90 -8.89
C CYS A 17 8.08 4.18 -7.60
N ARG A 18 9.28 4.42 -7.07
CA ARG A 18 9.62 4.13 -5.68
C ARG A 18 9.28 5.34 -4.82
N LYS A 19 8.23 5.20 -4.00
CA LYS A 19 7.88 6.19 -2.99
C LYS A 19 8.89 6.14 -1.83
N PRO A 20 9.56 7.23 -1.48
CA PRO A 20 10.38 7.26 -0.27
C PRO A 20 9.51 7.32 0.99
N ALA A 21 10.07 6.90 2.13
CA ALA A 21 9.47 7.15 3.44
C ALA A 21 9.37 8.64 3.73
N GLY A 22 8.33 9.05 4.46
CA GLY A 22 8.11 10.45 4.86
C GLY A 22 7.42 11.32 3.82
N VAL A 23 7.36 10.92 2.54
CA VAL A 23 6.66 11.67 1.48
C VAL A 23 5.24 11.14 1.31
N PRO A 24 4.19 11.97 1.46
CA PRO A 24 2.82 11.54 1.20
C PRO A 24 2.61 11.31 -0.31
N VAL A 25 1.71 10.40 -0.65
CA VAL A 25 1.29 10.20 -2.04
C VAL A 25 0.55 11.43 -2.56
N GLN A 26 -0.39 11.92 -1.75
CA GLN A 26 -1.19 13.11 -2.03
C GLN A 26 -1.50 13.83 -0.71
N SER A 27 -1.45 15.15 -0.71
CA SER A 27 -1.75 16.00 0.44
C SER A 27 -2.86 16.99 0.11
N ALA A 28 -3.75 17.25 1.07
CA ALA A 28 -4.70 18.35 0.99
C ALA A 28 -4.04 19.72 1.28
N ASN A 29 -2.85 19.71 1.88
CA ASN A 29 -2.10 20.92 2.20
C ASN A 29 -1.16 21.26 1.05
N ALA A 30 -1.44 22.34 0.32
CA ALA A 30 -0.65 22.82 -0.81
C ALA A 30 0.83 23.18 -0.48
N ARG A 31 1.16 23.37 0.81
CA ARG A 31 2.53 23.63 1.25
C ARG A 31 3.38 22.36 1.41
N VAL A 32 2.73 21.20 1.42
CA VAL A 32 3.41 19.90 1.55
C VAL A 32 3.68 19.35 0.15
N LYS A 33 4.96 19.20 -0.17
CA LYS A 33 5.36 18.52 -1.41
C LYS A 33 4.98 17.05 -1.31
N ASP A 34 4.07 16.61 -2.15
CA ASP A 34 3.63 15.22 -2.27
C ASP A 34 4.08 14.62 -3.61
N MET A 35 3.94 13.29 -3.74
CA MET A 35 4.34 12.61 -4.97
C MET A 35 3.59 13.10 -6.19
N VAL A 36 2.28 13.35 -6.07
CA VAL A 36 1.45 13.80 -7.21
C VAL A 36 1.96 15.13 -7.74
N SER A 37 2.21 16.10 -6.86
CA SER A 37 2.70 17.43 -7.24
C SER A 37 4.09 17.35 -7.91
N ILE A 38 4.99 16.55 -7.34
CA ILE A 38 6.36 16.39 -7.89
C ILE A 38 6.31 15.70 -9.26
N LEU A 39 5.53 14.64 -9.40
CA LEU A 39 5.45 13.88 -10.64
C LEU A 39 4.70 14.60 -11.75
N LYS A 40 3.71 15.46 -11.41
CA LYS A 40 3.07 16.32 -12.41
C LYS A 40 4.03 17.35 -12.98
N LEU A 41 4.88 17.95 -12.14
CA LEU A 41 5.93 18.85 -12.63
C LEU A 41 6.90 18.12 -13.56
N TYR A 42 7.35 16.93 -13.20
CA TYR A 42 8.18 16.10 -14.05
C TYR A 42 7.53 15.83 -15.41
N LEU A 43 6.27 15.38 -15.43
CA LEU A 43 5.54 15.10 -16.67
C LEU A 43 5.30 16.34 -17.52
N LEU A 44 5.16 17.51 -16.90
CA LEU A 44 5.04 18.78 -17.60
C LEU A 44 6.35 19.14 -18.31
N GLU A 45 7.47 19.01 -17.62
CA GLU A 45 8.80 19.27 -18.18
C GLU A 45 9.11 18.30 -19.33
N GLU A 46 8.87 17.01 -19.16
CA GLU A 46 9.10 15.97 -20.19
C GLU A 46 8.22 16.16 -21.42
N SER A 47 6.94 16.52 -21.22
CA SER A 47 6.03 16.67 -22.36
C SER A 47 6.26 17.90 -23.20
N GLY A 48 6.82 18.97 -22.62
CA GLY A 48 6.97 20.29 -23.24
C GLY A 48 5.64 20.94 -23.68
N LYS A 49 4.49 20.35 -23.30
CA LYS A 49 3.17 20.82 -23.69
C LYS A 49 2.57 21.72 -22.63
N PRO A 50 1.85 22.78 -23.02
CA PRO A 50 1.16 23.61 -22.06
C PRO A 50 -0.02 22.86 -21.43
N GLY A 51 -0.26 23.11 -20.14
CA GLY A 51 -1.37 22.54 -19.39
C GLY A 51 -0.93 21.53 -18.33
N GLU A 52 -1.80 21.31 -17.36
CA GLU A 52 -1.53 20.37 -16.25
C GLU A 52 -1.67 18.92 -16.72
N PRO A 53 -0.63 18.08 -16.59
CA PRO A 53 -0.71 16.70 -17.00
C PRO A 53 -1.66 15.91 -16.08
N TYR A 54 -2.39 14.97 -16.68
CA TYR A 54 -3.21 14.05 -15.91
C TYR A 54 -2.32 13.04 -15.19
N LEU A 55 -2.55 12.85 -13.89
CA LEU A 55 -1.91 11.81 -13.09
C LEU A 55 -2.93 11.24 -12.09
N GLY A 56 -3.41 10.03 -12.37
CA GLY A 56 -4.40 9.32 -11.58
C GLY A 56 -3.78 8.51 -10.46
N VAL A 57 -4.26 8.71 -9.22
CA VAL A 57 -3.90 7.91 -8.04
C VAL A 57 -4.85 6.74 -7.93
N VAL A 58 -4.40 5.53 -8.21
CA VAL A 58 -5.22 4.30 -8.17
C VAL A 58 -5.08 3.51 -6.87
N HIS A 59 -3.98 3.72 -6.15
CA HIS A 59 -3.77 3.22 -4.79
C HIS A 59 -2.81 4.14 -4.03
N ARG A 60 -2.69 3.94 -2.72
CA ARG A 60 -1.80 4.75 -1.87
C ARG A 60 -0.97 3.87 -0.95
N LEU A 61 0.16 4.39 -0.55
CA LEU A 61 0.97 3.95 0.58
C LEU A 61 0.94 5.05 1.63
N ASP A 62 0.94 4.68 2.88
CA ASP A 62 0.99 5.65 3.99
C ASP A 62 2.29 6.46 3.97
N GLN A 63 2.25 7.64 4.54
CA GLN A 63 3.38 8.57 4.50
C GLN A 63 4.69 7.96 5.01
N PRO A 64 4.75 7.25 6.16
CA PRO A 64 5.98 6.66 6.67
C PRO A 64 6.45 5.43 5.87
N VAL A 65 5.59 4.84 5.04
CA VAL A 65 5.91 3.61 4.29
C VAL A 65 6.62 3.94 3.01
N GLN A 66 7.71 3.24 2.71
CA GLN A 66 8.36 3.24 1.41
C GLN A 66 7.91 2.05 0.57
N GLY A 67 7.96 2.17 -0.75
CA GLY A 67 7.62 1.05 -1.63
C GLY A 67 7.30 1.46 -3.05
N VAL A 68 6.89 0.48 -3.84
CA VAL A 68 6.51 0.69 -5.23
C VAL A 68 5.06 1.17 -5.31
N ILE A 69 4.83 2.20 -6.10
CA ILE A 69 3.52 2.77 -6.37
C ILE A 69 3.35 3.00 -7.87
N VAL A 70 2.15 2.72 -8.37
CA VAL A 70 1.78 2.96 -9.77
C VAL A 70 0.78 4.12 -9.86
N PHE A 71 1.02 4.99 -10.82
CA PHE A 71 0.14 6.07 -11.23
C PHE A 71 -0.34 5.85 -12.65
N ALA A 72 -1.55 6.29 -12.95
CA ALA A 72 -2.08 6.27 -14.31
C ALA A 72 -1.85 7.62 -14.99
N LYS A 73 -1.30 7.61 -16.21
CA LYS A 73 -1.09 8.81 -17.04
C LYS A 73 -2.30 9.16 -17.90
N THR A 74 -3.32 8.28 -17.93
CA THR A 74 -4.59 8.51 -18.66
C THR A 74 -5.79 8.08 -17.80
N LYS A 75 -6.97 8.68 -18.06
CA LYS A 75 -8.21 8.29 -17.38
C LYS A 75 -8.58 6.82 -17.64
N GLN A 76 -8.33 6.33 -18.86
CA GLN A 76 -8.58 4.93 -19.22
C GLN A 76 -7.70 3.98 -18.42
N ALA A 77 -6.40 4.25 -18.33
CA ALA A 77 -5.49 3.47 -17.51
C ALA A 77 -5.88 3.50 -16.02
N ALA A 78 -6.32 4.65 -15.50
CA ALA A 78 -6.81 4.75 -14.13
C ALA A 78 -8.03 3.87 -13.88
N ALA A 79 -9.00 3.86 -14.80
CA ALA A 79 -10.17 3.00 -14.69
C ALA A 79 -9.80 1.51 -14.70
N ASN A 80 -8.93 1.10 -15.63
CA ASN A 80 -8.47 -0.28 -15.75
C ASN A 80 -7.71 -0.75 -14.49
N LEU A 81 -6.75 0.03 -14.02
CA LEU A 81 -5.99 -0.30 -12.81
C LEU A 81 -6.87 -0.33 -11.57
N SER A 82 -7.80 0.61 -11.43
CA SER A 82 -8.75 0.64 -10.31
C SER A 82 -9.64 -0.60 -10.31
N SER A 83 -10.11 -1.04 -11.48
CA SER A 83 -10.88 -2.28 -11.62
C SER A 83 -10.07 -3.51 -11.20
N GLN A 84 -8.83 -3.64 -11.67
CA GLN A 84 -7.95 -4.74 -11.29
C GLN A 84 -7.61 -4.75 -9.77
N ILE A 85 -7.43 -3.57 -9.17
CA ILE A 85 -7.16 -3.44 -7.73
C ILE A 85 -8.41 -3.79 -6.91
N ALA A 86 -9.61 -3.50 -7.42
CA ALA A 86 -10.88 -3.81 -6.77
C ALA A 86 -11.28 -5.28 -6.93
N ASP A 87 -10.85 -5.92 -8.02
CA ASP A 87 -11.14 -7.34 -8.28
C ASP A 87 -10.27 -8.24 -7.39
N ARG A 88 -10.91 -8.81 -6.37
CA ARG A 88 -10.25 -9.70 -5.39
C ARG A 88 -10.31 -11.17 -5.77
N LYS A 89 -10.98 -11.54 -6.85
CA LYS A 89 -11.27 -12.94 -7.20
C LYS A 89 -10.95 -13.30 -8.65
N GLY A 90 -10.68 -12.33 -9.51
CA GLY A 90 -10.44 -12.54 -10.94
C GLY A 90 -9.01 -12.95 -11.30
N SER A 91 -8.83 -13.42 -12.51
CA SER A 91 -7.52 -13.82 -13.05
C SER A 91 -6.56 -12.64 -13.30
N GLY A 92 -7.06 -11.40 -13.23
CA GLY A 92 -6.28 -10.17 -13.37
C GLY A 92 -5.94 -9.47 -12.04
N GLN A 93 -5.97 -10.20 -10.94
CA GLN A 93 -5.79 -9.66 -9.61
C GLN A 93 -4.43 -9.01 -9.40
N VAL A 94 -4.43 -7.76 -8.91
CA VAL A 94 -3.23 -7.08 -8.43
C VAL A 94 -2.90 -7.59 -7.02
N VAL A 95 -1.76 -8.28 -6.89
CA VAL A 95 -1.25 -8.74 -5.60
C VAL A 95 -0.36 -7.65 -5.00
N LYS A 96 -0.71 -7.17 -3.81
CA LYS A 96 0.11 -6.23 -3.04
C LYS A 96 0.84 -6.99 -1.95
N ARG A 97 2.17 -7.04 -2.06
CA ARG A 97 3.03 -7.61 -1.02
C ARG A 97 3.74 -6.51 -0.27
N TYR A 98 3.83 -6.70 1.04
CA TYR A 98 4.51 -5.79 1.95
C TYR A 98 5.58 -6.56 2.72
N CYS A 99 6.62 -5.86 3.11
CA CYS A 99 7.62 -6.38 4.04
C CYS A 99 7.60 -5.52 5.32
N ALA A 100 7.68 -6.16 6.45
CA ALA A 100 7.82 -5.51 7.75
C ALA A 100 8.81 -6.28 8.60
N VAL A 101 9.39 -5.58 9.56
CA VAL A 101 10.16 -6.21 10.65
C VAL A 101 9.26 -6.19 11.88
N VAL A 102 9.01 -7.34 12.45
CA VAL A 102 8.16 -7.51 13.63
C VAL A 102 8.97 -8.04 14.81
N ARG A 103 8.56 -7.70 16.03
CA ARG A 103 9.10 -8.34 17.22
C ARG A 103 8.63 -9.79 17.28
N ARG A 104 9.56 -10.68 17.59
CA ARG A 104 9.20 -12.06 17.89
C ARG A 104 8.45 -12.10 19.22
N ASN A 105 7.27 -12.69 19.22
CA ASN A 105 6.53 -13.01 20.43
C ASN A 105 6.44 -14.54 20.51
N ALA A 106 7.17 -15.12 21.42
CA ALA A 106 7.26 -16.58 21.57
C ALA A 106 5.88 -17.25 21.76
N ASP A 107 4.90 -16.53 22.32
CA ASP A 107 3.58 -17.07 22.59
C ASP A 107 2.68 -17.15 21.34
N VAL A 108 3.04 -16.46 20.26
CA VAL A 108 2.22 -16.35 19.04
C VAL A 108 2.77 -17.19 17.89
N TYR A 109 4.09 -17.41 17.88
CA TYR A 109 4.73 -18.18 16.81
C TYR A 109 4.67 -19.68 17.13
N LYS A 110 3.80 -20.39 16.44
CA LYS A 110 3.94 -21.84 16.31
C LYS A 110 5.17 -22.07 15.44
N GLU A 111 6.09 -22.93 15.92
CA GLU A 111 7.17 -23.43 15.10
C GLU A 111 6.59 -23.97 13.79
N THR A 112 6.81 -23.27 12.70
CA THR A 112 6.53 -23.77 11.37
C THR A 112 7.80 -24.40 10.86
N GLU A 113 7.75 -25.68 10.56
CA GLU A 113 8.90 -26.48 10.10
C GLU A 113 9.50 -25.99 8.76
N THR A 114 8.90 -24.99 8.13
CA THR A 114 9.40 -24.39 6.89
C THR A 114 9.13 -22.88 6.85
N ALA A 115 10.19 -22.09 6.74
CA ALA A 115 10.20 -20.63 6.65
C ALA A 115 9.41 -20.02 5.45
N ALA A 116 8.73 -20.82 4.65
CA ALA A 116 8.02 -20.40 3.42
C ALA A 116 6.51 -20.60 3.46
N GLU A 117 5.93 -21.12 4.54
CA GLU A 117 4.50 -21.38 4.60
C GLU A 117 3.74 -20.12 5.02
N TYR A 118 2.78 -19.71 4.15
CA TYR A 118 1.91 -18.57 4.47
C TYR A 118 0.90 -18.95 5.56
N GLN A 119 0.92 -18.18 6.63
CA GLN A 119 -0.08 -18.25 7.70
C GLN A 119 -1.16 -17.19 7.50
N GLU A 120 -2.39 -17.48 7.91
CA GLU A 120 -3.51 -16.53 7.85
C GLU A 120 -3.87 -16.05 9.25
N LEU A 121 -3.94 -14.73 9.41
CA LEU A 121 -4.47 -14.08 10.61
C LEU A 121 -5.84 -13.49 10.31
N THR A 122 -6.76 -13.69 11.23
CA THR A 122 -8.12 -13.13 11.17
C THR A 122 -8.42 -12.42 12.47
N ASP A 123 -8.68 -11.12 12.39
CA ASP A 123 -9.07 -10.27 13.49
C ASP A 123 -10.34 -9.49 13.18
N TYR A 124 -10.98 -8.96 14.21
CA TYR A 124 -12.11 -8.06 14.09
C TYR A 124 -11.70 -6.67 14.56
N LEU A 125 -11.77 -5.69 13.67
CA LEU A 125 -11.30 -4.33 13.90
C LEU A 125 -12.47 -3.37 14.06
N GLN A 126 -12.42 -2.54 15.09
CA GLN A 126 -13.33 -1.41 15.28
C GLN A 126 -12.55 -0.10 15.26
N ARG A 127 -13.05 0.88 14.50
CA ARG A 127 -12.43 2.20 14.39
C ARG A 127 -12.95 3.14 15.46
N ASP A 128 -12.06 3.78 16.20
CA ASP A 128 -12.35 5.00 16.93
C ASP A 128 -12.20 6.20 15.98
N ARG A 129 -13.33 6.87 15.69
CA ARG A 129 -13.34 8.04 14.78
C ARG A 129 -12.67 9.26 15.39
N ARG A 130 -12.62 9.36 16.72
CA ARG A 130 -12.05 10.51 17.44
C ARG A 130 -10.53 10.51 17.36
N THR A 131 -9.92 9.35 17.54
CA THR A 131 -8.45 9.17 17.51
C THR A 131 -7.93 8.73 16.14
N ASN A 132 -8.83 8.37 15.21
CA ASN A 132 -8.50 7.78 13.91
C ASN A 132 -7.68 6.50 14.02
N THR A 133 -7.87 5.74 15.09
CA THR A 133 -7.20 4.45 15.34
C THR A 133 -8.17 3.29 15.25
N SER A 134 -7.65 2.11 14.94
CA SER A 134 -8.41 0.86 14.94
C SER A 134 -7.90 -0.05 16.05
N TYR A 135 -8.83 -0.72 16.72
CA TYR A 135 -8.56 -1.66 17.81
C TYR A 135 -9.07 -3.04 17.46
N ILE A 136 -8.37 -4.06 17.92
CA ILE A 136 -8.84 -5.43 17.89
C ILE A 136 -9.94 -5.56 18.96
N VAL A 137 -11.07 -6.13 18.56
CA VAL A 137 -12.24 -6.35 19.39
C VAL A 137 -12.75 -7.78 19.22
N PRO A 138 -13.51 -8.33 20.18
CA PRO A 138 -14.12 -9.66 20.05
C PRO A 138 -15.04 -9.77 18.82
N LYS A 139 -15.09 -10.96 18.21
CA LYS A 139 -16.06 -11.29 17.18
C LYS A 139 -17.48 -11.02 17.65
N GLY A 140 -18.28 -10.36 16.81
CA GLY A 140 -19.67 -9.99 17.16
C GLY A 140 -19.82 -8.61 17.81
N THR A 141 -18.74 -7.89 18.08
CA THR A 141 -18.82 -6.49 18.55
C THR A 141 -19.52 -5.63 17.50
N LYS A 142 -20.52 -4.86 17.92
CA LYS A 142 -21.30 -3.99 17.00
C LYS A 142 -20.38 -3.00 16.29
N GLY A 143 -20.43 -3.00 14.97
CA GLY A 143 -19.61 -2.12 14.13
C GLY A 143 -18.19 -2.62 13.86
N ALA A 144 -17.79 -3.77 14.41
CA ALA A 144 -16.55 -4.42 14.09
C ALA A 144 -16.58 -4.99 12.65
N LYS A 145 -15.44 -4.95 11.98
CA LYS A 145 -15.25 -5.50 10.63
C LYS A 145 -14.16 -6.56 10.66
N GLU A 146 -14.40 -7.67 9.99
CA GLU A 146 -13.42 -8.73 9.81
C GLU A 146 -12.25 -8.22 8.95
N SER A 147 -11.04 -8.51 9.41
CA SER A 147 -9.78 -8.22 8.73
C SER A 147 -8.97 -9.50 8.62
N LYS A 148 -8.50 -9.80 7.42
CA LYS A 148 -7.67 -10.98 7.15
C LYS A 148 -6.39 -10.57 6.44
N LEU A 149 -5.28 -11.13 6.89
CA LEU A 149 -4.01 -11.02 6.19
C LEU A 149 -3.32 -12.38 6.11
N ARG A 150 -2.47 -12.55 5.11
CA ARG A 150 -1.50 -13.64 5.03
C ARG A 150 -0.11 -13.11 5.27
N TYR A 151 0.68 -13.85 6.01
CA TYR A 151 2.09 -13.52 6.19
C TYR A 151 2.96 -14.77 6.10
N ALA A 152 4.21 -14.57 5.75
CA ALA A 152 5.27 -15.59 5.83
C ALA A 152 6.48 -14.96 6.50
N ILE A 153 7.13 -15.69 7.40
CA ILE A 153 8.38 -15.30 8.00
C ILE A 153 9.47 -15.52 6.95
N LEU A 154 10.28 -14.49 6.69
CA LEU A 154 11.35 -14.56 5.71
C LEU A 154 12.66 -15.04 6.34
N GLU A 155 12.89 -14.64 7.59
CA GLU A 155 14.07 -14.98 8.35
C GLU A 155 13.73 -14.95 9.84
N GLU A 156 14.24 -15.90 10.60
CA GLU A 156 14.09 -15.94 12.04
C GLU A 156 15.35 -15.43 12.73
N THR A 157 15.19 -14.45 13.62
CA THR A 157 16.24 -13.98 14.51
C THR A 157 15.75 -14.05 15.97
N GLU A 158 16.61 -13.82 16.94
CA GLU A 158 16.25 -13.94 18.36
C GLU A 158 15.12 -12.98 18.77
N ASP A 159 15.19 -11.71 18.34
CA ASP A 159 14.26 -10.65 18.77
C ASP A 159 13.34 -10.13 17.69
N LEU A 160 13.78 -10.17 16.43
CA LEU A 160 13.11 -9.54 15.29
C LEU A 160 13.01 -10.52 14.15
N SER A 161 11.91 -10.50 13.43
CA SER A 161 11.73 -11.30 12.23
C SER A 161 11.21 -10.45 11.08
N PRO A 162 11.90 -10.41 9.92
CA PRO A 162 11.34 -9.87 8.71
C PRO A 162 10.22 -10.79 8.21
N VAL A 163 9.09 -10.18 7.87
CA VAL A 163 7.92 -10.89 7.37
C VAL A 163 7.47 -10.29 6.04
N SER A 164 7.02 -11.17 5.12
CA SER A 164 6.26 -10.77 3.95
C SER A 164 4.78 -10.95 4.23
N TYR A 165 3.95 -9.97 3.91
CA TYR A 165 2.52 -10.08 4.13
C TYR A 165 1.69 -9.47 3.01
N THR A 166 0.45 -9.93 2.90
CA THR A 166 -0.57 -9.35 2.02
C THR A 166 -1.92 -9.34 2.72
N HIS A 167 -2.72 -8.31 2.48
CA HIS A 167 -4.07 -8.23 3.00
C HIS A 167 -5.04 -9.00 2.09
N LEU A 168 -5.79 -9.93 2.65
CA LEU A 168 -6.88 -10.63 1.98
C LEU A 168 -8.17 -9.81 2.05
N THR A 169 -8.47 -9.26 3.26
CA THR A 169 -9.55 -8.30 3.46
C THR A 169 -9.08 -7.22 4.42
N LEU A 170 -9.15 -5.97 3.99
CA LEU A 170 -9.07 -4.81 4.88
C LEU A 170 -10.41 -4.12 4.87
N PRO A 171 -11.02 -3.87 6.03
CA PRO A 171 -12.16 -2.98 6.09
C PRO A 171 -11.71 -1.60 5.60
N THR A 172 -12.44 -1.04 4.64
CA THR A 172 -12.23 0.35 4.25
C THR A 172 -12.52 1.21 5.48
N ILE A 173 -11.46 1.71 6.09
CA ILE A 173 -11.52 2.67 7.18
C ILE A 173 -11.62 4.04 6.50
N ALA A 174 -12.79 4.32 5.93
CA ALA A 174 -13.11 5.62 5.35
C ALA A 174 -13.87 6.45 6.39
#